data_204f73336c40fd0dff99a0ac828debc1
#
_entry.id   204f73336c40fd0dff99a0ac828debc1
#
_cell.length_a   1.000
_cell.length_b   1.000
_cell.length_c   1.000
_cell.angle_alpha   90.00
_cell.angle_beta   90.00
_cell.angle_gamma   90.00
#
_symmetry.space_group_name_H-M   'P 1'
#
loop_
_entity.id
_entity.type
_entity.pdbx_description
1 polymer ?
#
loop_
_entity_poly.entity_id
_entity_poly.type
_entity_poly.pdbx_seq_one_letter_code
_entity_poly.pdbx_strand_id
1 'polypeptide(L)'
;MINIVVELSKYVILTLMIVYTVLCYYLVVGKHASDRKGLLRSQITLTFFLDFTAFVVIFLKTFDFKVVIFYAEMMIYFAAILILYRRIYKNASMLLLNNMCMLLSVGFIMLCRLDIASANKQLLIVACGSAVALVIPVMIRRMKFLKDLTWVYAGLGVVLLGAVLVLAQTSYGAKLSLMGIQPSEVIKLTFVFFMASLLAREVTFKKVVLATIVAGLHVGILVLSRDLGSAVIFFVAYLVLIYVSTRKPAYLCIGIAGGTAGAVVAYHLFGHVRQRVSAWKDPMAVYQNEGYQIVQSLFAIGTGGWFGMGLCQGSPEKIPVVKNDFIFSAICEELGGIFAICRSLCV
;
A
#
# COMPACT_ATOMS: atom_id res chain seq x y z
N MET A 1 -8.93 36.06 -7.02
CA MET A 1 -9.07 35.67 -5.62
C MET A 1 -8.87 34.15 -5.44
N ILE A 2 -9.62 33.28 -6.14
CA ILE A 2 -9.48 31.80 -6.04
C ILE A 2 -8.06 31.32 -6.24
N ASN A 3 -7.36 31.78 -7.27
CA ASN A 3 -5.97 31.37 -7.53
C ASN A 3 -4.99 31.70 -6.40
N ILE A 4 -5.20 32.83 -5.70
CA ILE A 4 -4.39 33.22 -4.54
C ILE A 4 -4.64 32.27 -3.37
N VAL A 5 -5.91 31.91 -3.12
CA VAL A 5 -6.26 30.93 -2.08
C VAL A 5 -5.63 29.57 -2.36
N VAL A 6 -5.67 29.12 -3.61
CA VAL A 6 -5.05 27.84 -4.04
C VAL A 6 -3.53 27.91 -3.87
N GLU A 7 -2.89 29.00 -4.27
CA GLU A 7 -1.44 29.18 -4.14
C GLU A 7 -1.00 29.20 -2.66
N LEU A 8 -1.74 29.90 -1.78
CA LEU A 8 -1.44 29.92 -0.36
C LEU A 8 -1.71 28.58 0.33
N SER A 9 -2.76 27.86 -0.10
CA SER A 9 -3.15 26.58 0.49
C SER A 9 -2.05 25.52 0.37
N LYS A 10 -1.22 25.52 -0.68
CA LYS A 10 -0.10 24.57 -0.82
C LYS A 10 0.89 24.67 0.34
N TYR A 11 1.20 25.89 0.78
CA TYR A 11 2.11 26.10 1.92
C TYR A 11 1.47 25.69 3.24
N VAL A 12 0.17 25.93 3.41
CA VAL A 12 -0.59 25.52 4.59
C VAL A 12 -0.63 23.99 4.67
N ILE A 13 -0.99 23.29 3.60
CA ILE A 13 -1.04 21.82 3.51
C ILE A 13 0.35 21.22 3.79
N LEU A 14 1.40 21.80 3.18
CA LEU A 14 2.77 21.37 3.39
C LEU A 14 3.21 21.53 4.85
N THR A 15 2.94 22.70 5.46
CA THR A 15 3.29 23.00 6.86
C THR A 15 2.58 22.03 7.81
N LEU A 16 1.28 21.79 7.61
CA LEU A 16 0.50 20.84 8.41
C LEU A 16 1.09 19.44 8.34
N MET A 17 1.53 19.00 7.14
CA MET A 17 2.15 17.70 6.96
C MET A 17 3.52 17.60 7.63
N ILE A 18 4.35 18.63 7.54
CA ILE A 18 5.65 18.68 8.23
C ILE A 18 5.45 18.58 9.74
N VAL A 19 4.54 19.39 10.31
CA VAL A 19 4.25 19.37 11.75
C VAL A 19 3.73 17.99 12.17
N TYR A 20 2.85 17.38 11.37
CA TYR A 20 2.35 16.03 11.62
C TYR A 20 3.50 15.01 11.68
N THR A 21 4.42 15.06 10.71
CA THR A 21 5.57 14.14 10.64
C THR A 21 6.52 14.32 11.82
N VAL A 22 6.79 15.56 12.23
CA VAL A 22 7.59 15.85 13.43
C VAL A 22 6.93 15.26 14.68
N LEU A 23 5.60 15.38 14.82
CA LEU A 23 4.86 14.76 15.93
C LEU A 23 4.92 13.25 15.89
N CYS A 24 4.85 12.63 14.71
CA CYS A 24 5.04 11.18 14.55
C CYS A 24 6.41 10.74 15.09
N TYR A 25 7.47 11.42 14.63
CA TYR A 25 8.83 11.12 15.06
C TYR A 25 9.00 11.29 16.58
N TYR A 26 8.49 12.39 17.13
CA TYR A 26 8.55 12.65 18.57
C TYR A 26 7.81 11.58 19.40
N LEU A 27 6.66 11.09 18.93
CA LEU A 27 5.89 10.03 19.57
C LEU A 27 6.56 8.65 19.50
N VAL A 28 7.39 8.39 18.48
CA VAL A 28 8.13 7.13 18.31
C VAL A 28 9.39 7.13 19.18
N VAL A 29 10.18 8.22 19.15
CA VAL A 29 11.49 8.31 19.82
C VAL A 29 11.36 8.73 21.27
N GLY A 30 10.40 9.59 21.59
CA GLY A 30 10.17 10.13 22.93
C GLY A 30 9.62 9.10 23.91
N LYS A 31 10.51 8.41 24.65
CA LYS A 31 10.13 7.39 25.65
C LYS A 31 9.30 7.92 26.81
N HIS A 32 9.32 9.23 27.08
CA HIS A 32 8.75 9.89 28.28
C HIS A 32 7.91 11.12 27.93
N ALA A 33 7.10 11.06 26.86
CA ALA A 33 6.17 12.15 26.59
C ALA A 33 5.11 12.21 27.70
N SER A 34 5.27 13.12 28.63
CA SER A 34 4.32 13.36 29.74
C SER A 34 2.89 13.64 29.25
N ASP A 35 2.75 14.15 28.03
CA ASP A 35 1.46 14.43 27.38
C ASP A 35 1.26 13.66 26.06
N ARG A 36 1.54 12.36 26.08
CA ARG A 36 1.34 11.50 24.88
C ARG A 36 -0.09 11.54 24.34
N LYS A 37 -1.08 11.66 25.24
CA LYS A 37 -2.51 11.72 24.83
C LYS A 37 -2.83 13.05 24.12
N GLY A 38 -2.26 14.16 24.58
CA GLY A 38 -2.40 15.46 23.94
C GLY A 38 -1.80 15.46 22.53
N LEU A 39 -0.57 14.95 22.39
CA LEU A 39 0.11 14.87 21.09
C LEU A 39 -0.66 13.99 20.07
N LEU A 40 -1.23 12.86 20.51
CA LEU A 40 -2.06 12.01 19.66
C LEU A 40 -3.37 12.72 19.23
N ARG A 41 -3.95 13.56 20.10
CA ARG A 41 -5.11 14.40 19.71
C ARG A 41 -4.70 15.48 18.72
N SER A 42 -3.54 16.12 18.92
CA SER A 42 -3.00 17.11 17.98
C SER A 42 -2.80 16.53 16.59
N GLN A 43 -2.35 15.28 16.45
CA GLN A 43 -2.26 14.60 15.14
C GLN A 43 -3.63 14.50 14.44
N ILE A 44 -4.69 14.11 15.17
CA ILE A 44 -6.04 14.03 14.60
C ILE A 44 -6.51 15.43 14.16
N THR A 45 -6.26 16.44 14.98
CA THR A 45 -6.61 17.84 14.67
C THR A 45 -5.87 18.33 13.43
N LEU A 46 -4.57 18.02 13.27
CA LEU A 46 -3.79 18.36 12.08
C LEU A 46 -4.32 17.68 10.84
N THR A 47 -4.69 16.38 10.92
CA THR A 47 -5.32 15.67 9.80
C THR A 47 -6.62 16.35 9.41
N PHE A 48 -7.47 16.71 10.37
CA PHE A 48 -8.72 17.43 10.11
C PHE A 48 -8.49 18.76 9.38
N PHE A 49 -7.52 19.59 9.83
CA PHE A 49 -7.22 20.85 9.18
C PHE A 49 -6.63 20.67 7.78
N LEU A 50 -5.80 19.66 7.58
CA LEU A 50 -5.26 19.32 6.27
C LEU A 50 -6.40 18.94 5.31
N ASP A 51 -7.29 18.05 5.74
CA ASP A 51 -8.46 17.62 4.97
C ASP A 51 -9.37 18.80 4.63
N PHE A 52 -9.72 19.59 5.64
CA PHE A 52 -10.56 20.77 5.45
C PHE A 52 -9.97 21.72 4.41
N THR A 53 -8.68 22.05 4.53
CA THR A 53 -7.98 22.96 3.59
C THR A 53 -8.00 22.36 2.18
N ALA A 54 -7.69 21.08 2.03
CA ALA A 54 -7.64 20.41 0.73
C ALA A 54 -9.03 20.36 0.06
N PHE A 55 -10.05 19.97 0.80
CA PHE A 55 -11.42 19.88 0.26
C PHE A 55 -12.03 21.26 -0.06
N VAL A 56 -11.70 22.29 0.69
CA VAL A 56 -12.05 23.67 0.35
C VAL A 56 -11.43 24.07 -0.99
N VAL A 57 -10.16 23.74 -1.23
CA VAL A 57 -9.48 24.01 -2.51
C VAL A 57 -10.14 23.26 -3.66
N ILE A 58 -10.41 21.96 -3.50
CA ILE A 58 -11.08 21.17 -4.54
C ILE A 58 -12.47 21.76 -4.84
N PHE A 59 -13.25 22.09 -3.81
CA PHE A 59 -14.57 22.70 -3.99
C PHE A 59 -14.51 24.05 -4.72
N LEU A 60 -13.58 24.94 -4.35
CA LEU A 60 -13.42 26.24 -5.00
C LEU A 60 -12.98 26.12 -6.48
N LYS A 61 -12.35 25.03 -6.87
CA LYS A 61 -11.93 24.76 -8.25
C LYS A 61 -13.00 24.08 -9.07
N THR A 62 -13.80 23.20 -8.47
CA THR A 62 -14.80 22.39 -9.19
C THR A 62 -16.21 22.94 -9.09
N PHE A 63 -16.52 23.68 -8.01
CA PHE A 63 -17.89 24.12 -7.63
C PHE A 63 -18.89 22.97 -7.57
N ASP A 64 -18.44 21.71 -7.35
CA ASP A 64 -19.30 20.55 -7.27
C ASP A 64 -19.63 20.21 -5.80
N PHE A 65 -20.93 20.28 -5.45
CA PHE A 65 -21.41 19.93 -4.11
C PHE A 65 -21.15 18.47 -3.72
N LYS A 66 -20.93 17.57 -4.68
CA LYS A 66 -20.57 16.19 -4.40
C LYS A 66 -19.25 16.08 -3.61
N VAL A 67 -18.33 17.03 -3.81
CA VAL A 67 -17.08 17.12 -3.04
C VAL A 67 -17.35 17.35 -1.55
N VAL A 68 -18.32 18.22 -1.23
CA VAL A 68 -18.72 18.51 0.16
C VAL A 68 -19.38 17.30 0.81
N ILE A 69 -20.25 16.60 0.07
CA ILE A 69 -20.90 15.37 0.54
C ILE A 69 -19.85 14.30 0.83
N PHE A 70 -18.93 14.06 -0.11
CA PHE A 70 -17.84 13.10 0.05
C PHE A 70 -16.95 13.43 1.25
N TYR A 71 -16.61 14.71 1.47
CA TYR A 71 -15.86 15.14 2.65
C TYR A 71 -16.60 14.80 3.95
N ALA A 72 -17.91 15.04 4.01
CA ALA A 72 -18.71 14.69 5.19
C ALA A 72 -18.74 13.18 5.43
N GLU A 73 -18.93 12.36 4.39
CA GLU A 73 -18.90 10.89 4.48
C GLU A 73 -17.52 10.38 4.98
N MET A 74 -16.42 10.93 4.45
CA MET A 74 -15.07 10.62 4.87
C MET A 74 -14.83 10.96 6.35
N MET A 75 -15.30 12.12 6.81
CA MET A 75 -15.17 12.55 8.21
C MET A 75 -15.97 11.66 9.16
N ILE A 76 -17.18 11.27 8.76
CA ILE A 76 -18.00 10.29 9.52
C ILE A 76 -17.28 8.95 9.62
N TYR A 77 -16.70 8.48 8.51
CA TYR A 77 -15.92 7.24 8.49
C TYR A 77 -14.72 7.32 9.45
N PHE A 78 -13.91 8.40 9.42
CA PHE A 78 -12.76 8.54 10.31
C PHE A 78 -13.18 8.62 11.78
N ALA A 79 -14.24 9.35 12.10
CA ALA A 79 -14.77 9.39 13.46
C ALA A 79 -15.23 8.01 13.93
N ALA A 80 -15.97 7.29 13.08
CA ALA A 80 -16.47 5.95 13.39
C ALA A 80 -15.32 4.97 13.65
N ILE A 81 -14.32 4.90 12.78
CA ILE A 81 -13.19 3.97 12.91
C ILE A 81 -12.36 4.25 14.17
N LEU A 82 -12.07 5.52 14.45
CA LEU A 82 -11.35 5.93 15.66
C LEU A 82 -12.11 5.56 16.94
N ILE A 83 -13.41 5.74 16.97
CA ILE A 83 -14.25 5.39 18.12
C ILE A 83 -14.34 3.87 18.30
N LEU A 84 -14.58 3.12 17.20
CA LEU A 84 -14.70 1.67 17.23
C LEU A 84 -13.41 0.99 17.71
N TYR A 85 -12.26 1.37 17.17
CA TYR A 85 -10.99 0.80 17.60
C TYR A 85 -10.69 1.10 19.07
N ARG A 86 -10.97 2.32 19.55
CA ARG A 86 -10.79 2.67 20.98
C ARG A 86 -11.68 1.84 21.91
N ARG A 87 -12.90 1.51 21.46
CA ARG A 87 -13.85 0.72 22.27
C ARG A 87 -13.52 -0.77 22.25
N ILE A 88 -13.22 -1.32 21.06
CA ILE A 88 -13.02 -2.77 20.89
C ILE A 88 -11.61 -3.20 21.29
N TYR A 89 -10.60 -2.41 20.92
CA TYR A 89 -9.18 -2.72 21.13
C TYR A 89 -8.49 -1.68 22.00
N LYS A 90 -8.69 -1.75 23.31
CA LYS A 90 -8.12 -0.79 24.28
C LYS A 90 -6.59 -0.67 24.24
N ASN A 91 -5.89 -1.74 23.81
CA ASN A 91 -4.43 -1.82 23.71
C ASN A 91 -3.90 -1.52 22.30
N ALA A 92 -4.75 -1.13 21.34
CA ALA A 92 -4.29 -0.79 20.01
C ALA A 92 -3.45 0.50 20.03
N SER A 93 -2.41 0.54 19.22
CA SER A 93 -1.58 1.73 19.06
C SER A 93 -2.38 2.83 18.36
N MET A 94 -2.70 3.91 19.09
CA MET A 94 -3.40 5.06 18.53
C MET A 94 -2.54 5.81 17.51
N LEU A 95 -1.21 5.76 17.63
CA LEU A 95 -0.30 6.34 16.67
C LEU A 95 -0.45 5.65 15.30
N LEU A 96 -0.47 4.32 15.28
CA LEU A 96 -0.65 3.55 14.06
C LEU A 96 -2.01 3.86 13.39
N LEU A 97 -3.07 3.98 14.21
CA LEU A 97 -4.40 4.29 13.72
C LEU A 97 -4.48 5.72 13.15
N ASN A 98 -3.86 6.70 13.80
CA ASN A 98 -3.79 8.07 13.31
C ASN A 98 -3.03 8.14 11.98
N ASN A 99 -1.89 7.44 11.88
CA ASN A 99 -1.10 7.39 10.63
C ASN A 99 -1.89 6.71 9.50
N MET A 100 -2.63 5.64 9.80
CA MET A 100 -3.54 5.02 8.83
C MET A 100 -4.60 6.02 8.33
N CYS A 101 -5.24 6.77 9.22
CA CYS A 101 -6.22 7.79 8.85
C CYS A 101 -5.58 8.89 7.99
N MET A 102 -4.39 9.38 8.35
CA MET A 102 -3.67 10.39 7.56
C MET A 102 -3.34 9.89 6.15
N LEU A 103 -2.87 8.66 6.01
CA LEU A 103 -2.53 8.08 4.71
C LEU A 103 -3.76 7.88 3.83
N LEU A 104 -4.87 7.42 4.43
CA LEU A 104 -6.17 7.29 3.75
C LEU A 104 -6.71 8.66 3.32
N SER A 105 -6.60 9.68 4.19
CA SER A 105 -6.97 11.05 3.92
C SER A 105 -6.27 11.59 2.66
N VAL A 106 -4.95 11.50 2.59
CA VAL A 106 -4.19 11.93 1.41
C VAL A 106 -4.63 11.16 0.15
N GLY A 107 -4.88 9.86 0.28
CA GLY A 107 -5.42 9.04 -0.81
C GLY A 107 -6.80 9.51 -1.29
N PHE A 108 -7.71 9.82 -0.36
CA PHE A 108 -9.05 10.31 -0.68
C PHE A 108 -9.05 11.71 -1.29
N ILE A 109 -8.18 12.61 -0.82
CA ILE A 109 -7.98 13.93 -1.41
C ILE A 109 -7.60 13.79 -2.89
N MET A 110 -6.58 12.97 -3.19
CA MET A 110 -6.11 12.79 -4.56
C MET A 110 -7.13 12.07 -5.45
N LEU A 111 -7.81 11.05 -4.94
CA LEU A 111 -8.87 10.37 -5.70
C LEU A 111 -10.06 11.30 -5.97
N CYS A 112 -10.50 12.07 -4.98
CA CYS A 112 -11.56 13.05 -5.15
C CYS A 112 -11.20 14.12 -6.18
N ARG A 113 -9.93 14.57 -6.17
CA ARG A 113 -9.38 15.50 -7.16
C ARG A 113 -9.40 14.91 -8.58
N LEU A 114 -9.09 13.62 -8.74
CA LEU A 114 -9.00 12.94 -10.04
C LEU A 114 -10.35 12.47 -10.54
N ASP A 115 -11.15 11.87 -9.66
CA ASP A 115 -12.46 11.29 -10.00
C ASP A 115 -13.26 10.94 -8.74
N ILE A 116 -14.31 11.66 -8.51
CA ILE A 116 -15.17 11.50 -7.34
C ILE A 116 -15.86 10.12 -7.30
N ALA A 117 -16.16 9.52 -8.45
CA ALA A 117 -16.75 8.19 -8.50
C ALA A 117 -15.77 7.12 -7.98
N SER A 118 -14.51 7.25 -8.36
CA SER A 118 -13.42 6.38 -7.82
C SER A 118 -13.20 6.61 -6.33
N ALA A 119 -13.31 7.86 -5.86
CA ALA A 119 -13.19 8.19 -4.43
C ALA A 119 -14.29 7.53 -3.60
N ASN A 120 -15.56 7.64 -4.03
CA ASN A 120 -16.70 6.99 -3.38
C ASN A 120 -16.57 5.47 -3.35
N LYS A 121 -16.16 4.84 -4.46
CA LYS A 121 -15.90 3.41 -4.53
C LYS A 121 -14.81 3.00 -3.54
N GLN A 122 -13.74 3.77 -3.46
CA GLN A 122 -12.62 3.51 -2.56
C GLN A 122 -13.04 3.66 -1.09
N LEU A 123 -13.84 4.67 -0.74
CA LEU A 123 -14.36 4.85 0.62
C LEU A 123 -15.20 3.64 1.05
N LEU A 124 -16.06 3.12 0.16
CA LEU A 124 -16.85 1.92 0.44
C LEU A 124 -15.95 0.70 0.66
N ILE A 125 -14.95 0.48 -0.20
CA ILE A 125 -14.00 -0.63 -0.07
C ILE A 125 -13.24 -0.53 1.25
N VAL A 126 -12.75 0.65 1.61
CA VAL A 126 -12.02 0.87 2.86
C VAL A 126 -12.93 0.67 4.08
N ALA A 127 -14.18 1.11 4.03
CA ALA A 127 -15.14 0.88 5.12
C ALA A 127 -15.43 -0.61 5.33
N CYS A 128 -15.70 -1.35 4.24
CA CYS A 128 -15.89 -2.81 4.29
C CYS A 128 -14.62 -3.52 4.79
N GLY A 129 -13.45 -3.18 4.27
CA GLY A 129 -12.18 -3.75 4.69
C GLY A 129 -11.87 -3.48 6.17
N SER A 130 -12.19 -2.27 6.66
CA SER A 130 -12.03 -1.92 8.07
C SER A 130 -12.97 -2.72 8.98
N ALA A 131 -14.21 -2.96 8.54
CA ALA A 131 -15.15 -3.79 9.27
C ALA A 131 -14.66 -5.25 9.38
N VAL A 132 -14.15 -5.80 8.27
CA VAL A 132 -13.52 -7.12 8.27
C VAL A 132 -12.30 -7.16 9.18
N ALA A 133 -11.42 -6.14 9.11
CA ALA A 133 -10.22 -6.03 9.95
C ALA A 133 -10.55 -5.97 11.47
N LEU A 134 -11.69 -5.41 11.85
CA LEU A 134 -12.16 -5.42 13.23
C LEU A 134 -12.57 -6.82 13.73
N VAL A 135 -13.04 -7.69 12.83
CA VAL A 135 -13.52 -9.05 13.19
C VAL A 135 -12.37 -10.06 13.22
N ILE A 136 -11.38 -9.95 12.34
CA ILE A 136 -10.29 -10.92 12.15
C ILE A 136 -9.55 -11.27 13.46
N PRO A 137 -9.12 -10.32 14.33
CA PRO A 137 -8.38 -10.67 15.54
C PRO A 137 -9.23 -11.47 16.54
N VAL A 138 -10.54 -11.20 16.61
CA VAL A 138 -11.48 -11.94 17.45
C VAL A 138 -11.66 -13.35 16.92
N MET A 139 -11.80 -13.48 15.60
CA MET A 139 -11.95 -14.77 14.92
C MET A 139 -10.71 -15.65 15.13
N ILE A 140 -9.51 -15.11 14.89
CA ILE A 140 -8.25 -15.86 15.05
C ILE A 140 -8.06 -16.33 16.50
N ARG A 141 -8.42 -15.51 17.49
CA ARG A 141 -8.34 -15.89 18.91
C ARG A 141 -9.29 -17.04 19.28
N ARG A 142 -10.47 -17.10 18.66
CA ARG A 142 -11.48 -18.14 18.95
C ARG A 142 -11.27 -19.43 18.17
N MET A 143 -10.77 -19.33 16.93
CA MET A 143 -10.65 -20.46 16.00
C MET A 143 -9.27 -21.11 16.10
N LYS A 144 -9.02 -21.84 17.20
CA LYS A 144 -7.73 -22.50 17.47
C LYS A 144 -7.35 -23.57 16.43
N PHE A 145 -8.31 -24.13 15.71
CA PHE A 145 -8.09 -25.15 14.68
C PHE A 145 -7.37 -24.58 13.42
N LEU A 146 -7.39 -23.25 13.20
CA LEU A 146 -6.71 -22.62 12.07
C LEU A 146 -5.21 -22.95 12.00
N LYS A 147 -4.57 -23.18 13.13
CA LYS A 147 -3.15 -23.54 13.21
C LYS A 147 -2.86 -24.99 12.74
N ASP A 148 -3.89 -25.84 12.65
CA ASP A 148 -3.72 -27.25 12.27
C ASP A 148 -4.02 -27.50 10.78
N LEU A 149 -4.49 -26.48 10.05
CA LEU A 149 -4.85 -26.55 8.64
C LEU A 149 -3.68 -26.27 7.66
N THR A 150 -2.43 -26.51 8.08
CA THR A 150 -1.22 -26.19 7.33
C THR A 150 -1.27 -26.68 5.88
N TRP A 151 -1.62 -27.95 5.68
CA TRP A 151 -1.67 -28.54 4.34
C TRP A 151 -2.84 -28.08 3.47
N VAL A 152 -3.94 -27.69 4.12
CA VAL A 152 -5.10 -27.09 3.42
C VAL A 152 -4.70 -25.73 2.85
N TYR A 153 -4.00 -24.90 3.62
CA TYR A 153 -3.51 -23.61 3.13
C TYR A 153 -2.50 -23.76 1.98
N ALA A 154 -1.54 -24.69 2.12
CA ALA A 154 -0.57 -24.97 1.05
C ALA A 154 -1.25 -25.45 -0.23
N GLY A 155 -2.13 -26.44 -0.11
CA GLY A 155 -2.85 -27.01 -1.26
C GLY A 155 -3.77 -25.99 -1.93
N LEU A 156 -4.55 -25.24 -1.15
CA LEU A 156 -5.42 -24.19 -1.68
C LEU A 156 -4.64 -23.12 -2.44
N GLY A 157 -3.51 -22.67 -1.88
CA GLY A 157 -2.65 -21.67 -2.53
C GLY A 157 -2.10 -22.17 -3.87
N VAL A 158 -1.53 -23.36 -3.91
CA VAL A 158 -0.95 -23.93 -5.14
C VAL A 158 -2.04 -24.23 -6.19
N VAL A 159 -3.18 -24.78 -5.80
CA VAL A 159 -4.29 -25.08 -6.71
C VAL A 159 -4.87 -23.81 -7.31
N LEU A 160 -5.12 -22.78 -6.50
CA LEU A 160 -5.63 -21.50 -6.99
C LEU A 160 -4.63 -20.79 -7.93
N LEU A 161 -3.32 -20.80 -7.61
CA LEU A 161 -2.30 -20.27 -8.52
C LEU A 161 -2.19 -21.09 -9.80
N GLY A 162 -2.27 -22.40 -9.72
CA GLY A 162 -2.31 -23.29 -10.89
C GLY A 162 -3.52 -23.01 -11.78
N ALA A 163 -4.69 -22.79 -11.18
CA ALA A 163 -5.90 -22.37 -11.90
C ALA A 163 -5.72 -21.02 -12.61
N VAL A 164 -5.08 -20.05 -11.94
CA VAL A 164 -4.74 -18.75 -12.56
C VAL A 164 -3.82 -18.94 -13.76
N LEU A 165 -2.79 -19.75 -13.63
CA LEU A 165 -1.83 -20.00 -14.71
C LEU A 165 -2.51 -20.56 -15.98
N VAL A 166 -3.53 -21.42 -15.79
CA VAL A 166 -4.22 -22.12 -16.90
C VAL A 166 -5.41 -21.32 -17.42
N LEU A 167 -6.25 -20.78 -16.54
CA LEU A 167 -7.58 -20.26 -16.86
C LEU A 167 -7.67 -18.72 -16.88
N ALA A 168 -6.69 -18.01 -16.31
CA ALA A 168 -6.80 -16.56 -16.20
C ALA A 168 -6.67 -15.85 -17.54
N GLN A 169 -7.49 -14.81 -17.70
CA GLN A 169 -7.40 -13.89 -18.84
C GLN A 169 -6.17 -13.00 -18.70
N THR A 170 -5.55 -12.72 -19.83
CA THR A 170 -4.39 -11.82 -19.88
C THR A 170 -4.85 -10.36 -19.79
N SER A 171 -4.44 -9.66 -18.74
CA SER A 171 -4.69 -8.24 -18.55
C SER A 171 -3.36 -7.52 -18.40
N TYR A 172 -3.14 -6.47 -19.20
CA TYR A 172 -1.86 -5.72 -19.24
C TYR A 172 -0.60 -6.62 -19.37
N GLY A 173 -0.71 -7.70 -20.16
CA GLY A 173 0.40 -8.63 -20.42
C GLY A 173 0.67 -9.67 -19.31
N ALA A 174 -0.09 -9.67 -18.23
CA ALA A 174 -0.02 -10.67 -17.17
C ALA A 174 -1.36 -11.40 -17.00
N LYS A 175 -1.29 -12.68 -16.57
CA LYS A 175 -2.48 -13.47 -16.22
C LYS A 175 -2.86 -13.17 -14.78
N LEU A 176 -3.77 -12.20 -14.57
CA LEU A 176 -4.05 -11.64 -13.24
C LEU A 176 -5.44 -11.94 -12.72
N SER A 177 -6.46 -12.01 -13.57
CA SER A 177 -7.84 -12.09 -13.11
C SER A 177 -8.57 -13.35 -13.57
N LEU A 178 -9.34 -13.93 -12.67
CA LEU A 178 -10.32 -14.97 -12.92
C LEU A 178 -11.70 -14.36 -12.61
N MET A 179 -12.56 -14.22 -13.63
CA MET A 179 -13.90 -13.61 -13.48
C MET A 179 -13.88 -12.21 -12.80
N GLY A 180 -12.86 -11.38 -13.06
CA GLY A 180 -12.75 -10.04 -12.48
C GLY A 180 -12.21 -9.98 -11.06
N ILE A 181 -11.91 -11.13 -10.43
CA ILE A 181 -11.24 -11.21 -9.12
C ILE A 181 -9.78 -11.58 -9.36
N GLN A 182 -8.88 -10.98 -8.61
CA GLN A 182 -7.46 -11.32 -8.62
C GLN A 182 -7.17 -12.37 -7.52
N PRO A 183 -7.04 -13.66 -7.85
CA PRO A 183 -6.89 -14.70 -6.83
C PRO A 183 -5.61 -14.56 -6.00
N SER A 184 -4.54 -13.95 -6.54
CA SER A 184 -3.29 -13.71 -5.82
C SER A 184 -3.50 -12.90 -4.53
N GLU A 185 -4.54 -12.05 -4.46
CA GLU A 185 -4.86 -11.31 -3.23
C GLU A 185 -5.33 -12.24 -2.09
N VAL A 186 -6.17 -13.22 -2.42
CA VAL A 186 -6.63 -14.21 -1.44
C VAL A 186 -5.50 -15.18 -1.09
N ILE A 187 -4.69 -15.55 -2.08
CA ILE A 187 -3.60 -16.53 -1.91
C ILE A 187 -2.50 -15.93 -1.01
N LYS A 188 -2.26 -14.63 -1.01
CA LYS A 188 -1.36 -13.97 -0.04
C LYS A 188 -1.74 -14.30 1.41
N LEU A 189 -3.03 -14.27 1.72
CA LEU A 189 -3.51 -14.59 3.07
C LEU A 189 -3.30 -16.08 3.39
N THR A 190 -3.68 -16.99 2.47
CA THR A 190 -3.48 -18.45 2.68
C THR A 190 -2.00 -18.80 2.81
N PHE A 191 -1.12 -18.13 2.05
CA PHE A 191 0.33 -18.29 2.16
C PHE A 191 0.88 -17.87 3.53
N VAL A 192 0.45 -16.73 4.06
CA VAL A 192 0.85 -16.27 5.40
C VAL A 192 0.33 -17.24 6.47
N PHE A 193 -0.91 -17.72 6.35
CA PHE A 193 -1.47 -18.74 7.26
C PHE A 193 -0.70 -20.07 7.17
N PHE A 194 -0.33 -20.50 5.98
CA PHE A 194 0.52 -21.69 5.77
C PHE A 194 1.85 -21.53 6.51
N MET A 195 2.57 -20.45 6.25
CA MET A 195 3.87 -20.18 6.87
C MET A 195 3.75 -20.09 8.40
N ALA A 196 2.76 -19.35 8.89
CA ALA A 196 2.52 -19.19 10.33
C ALA A 196 2.19 -20.52 11.01
N SER A 197 1.32 -21.35 10.41
CA SER A 197 0.93 -22.64 10.98
C SER A 197 2.08 -23.66 10.97
N LEU A 198 2.89 -23.69 9.90
CA LEU A 198 4.04 -24.59 9.77
C LEU A 198 5.13 -24.24 10.79
N LEU A 199 5.37 -22.94 11.02
CA LEU A 199 6.46 -22.42 11.86
C LEU A 199 6.00 -22.08 13.30
N ALA A 200 4.72 -22.22 13.64
CA ALA A 200 4.18 -21.90 14.97
C ALA A 200 4.69 -22.79 16.11
N ARG A 201 5.09 -24.02 15.78
CA ARG A 201 5.66 -25.00 16.72
C ARG A 201 7.20 -24.97 16.55
N GLU A 202 7.91 -25.93 17.18
CA GLU A 202 9.36 -26.04 17.02
C GLU A 202 9.81 -25.93 15.57
N VAL A 203 10.71 -25.00 15.30
CA VAL A 203 11.24 -24.73 13.96
C VAL A 203 12.43 -25.66 13.70
N THR A 204 12.18 -26.79 13.02
CA THR A 204 13.23 -27.71 12.60
C THR A 204 13.75 -27.36 11.21
N PHE A 205 14.98 -27.78 10.89
CA PHE A 205 15.54 -27.62 9.54
C PHE A 205 14.63 -28.18 8.44
N LYS A 206 14.03 -29.35 8.68
CA LYS A 206 13.08 -29.97 7.72
C LYS A 206 11.88 -29.06 7.41
N LYS A 207 11.34 -28.38 8.43
CA LYS A 207 10.22 -27.44 8.23
C LYS A 207 10.65 -26.19 7.46
N VAL A 208 11.87 -25.69 7.68
CA VAL A 208 12.43 -24.57 6.91
C VAL A 208 12.57 -24.96 5.44
N VAL A 209 13.13 -26.14 5.15
CA VAL A 209 13.24 -26.65 3.78
C VAL A 209 11.87 -26.79 3.12
N LEU A 210 10.89 -27.36 3.84
CA LEU A 210 9.51 -27.49 3.33
C LEU A 210 8.88 -26.14 3.04
N ALA A 211 9.02 -25.16 3.95
CA ALA A 211 8.56 -23.80 3.74
C ALA A 211 9.19 -23.17 2.49
N THR A 212 10.51 -23.39 2.29
CA THR A 212 11.25 -22.89 1.12
C THR A 212 10.73 -23.51 -0.18
N ILE A 213 10.48 -24.82 -0.19
CA ILE A 213 9.96 -25.52 -1.38
C ILE A 213 8.56 -24.97 -1.75
N VAL A 214 7.66 -24.88 -0.78
CA VAL A 214 6.29 -24.37 -1.03
C VAL A 214 6.32 -22.90 -1.42
N ALA A 215 7.12 -22.08 -0.78
CA ALA A 215 7.29 -20.67 -1.16
C ALA A 215 7.88 -20.54 -2.58
N GLY A 216 8.87 -21.37 -2.92
CA GLY A 216 9.46 -21.42 -4.24
C GLY A 216 8.45 -21.82 -5.32
N LEU A 217 7.55 -22.77 -5.04
CA LEU A 217 6.45 -23.12 -5.94
C LEU A 217 5.50 -21.95 -6.18
N HIS A 218 5.07 -21.25 -5.11
CA HIS A 218 4.20 -20.06 -5.25
C HIS A 218 4.87 -18.96 -6.09
N VAL A 219 6.11 -18.62 -5.76
CA VAL A 219 6.88 -17.60 -6.50
C VAL A 219 7.10 -18.03 -7.95
N GLY A 220 7.47 -19.30 -8.19
CA GLY A 220 7.67 -19.84 -9.54
C GLY A 220 6.41 -19.74 -10.41
N ILE A 221 5.24 -20.14 -9.88
CA ILE A 221 3.97 -20.04 -10.62
C ILE A 221 3.63 -18.56 -10.92
N LEU A 222 3.86 -17.64 -9.97
CA LEU A 222 3.63 -16.20 -10.18
C LEU A 222 4.54 -15.62 -11.26
N VAL A 223 5.82 -16.02 -11.29
CA VAL A 223 6.76 -15.61 -12.35
C VAL A 223 6.30 -16.13 -13.71
N LEU A 224 5.85 -17.39 -13.80
CA LEU A 224 5.29 -17.97 -15.02
C LEU A 224 4.00 -17.26 -15.47
N SER A 225 3.19 -16.80 -14.52
CA SER A 225 1.98 -16.01 -14.78
C SER A 225 2.28 -14.54 -15.14
N ARG A 226 3.55 -14.13 -15.17
CA ARG A 226 4.04 -12.75 -15.40
C ARG A 226 3.63 -11.76 -14.31
N ASP A 227 3.18 -12.24 -13.15
CA ASP A 227 2.87 -11.42 -11.98
C ASP A 227 4.10 -11.27 -11.08
N LEU A 228 5.08 -10.49 -11.57
CA LEU A 228 6.33 -10.25 -10.86
C LEU A 228 6.13 -9.45 -9.58
N GLY A 229 5.12 -8.57 -9.53
CA GLY A 229 4.81 -7.79 -8.34
C GLY A 229 4.41 -8.69 -7.17
N SER A 230 3.43 -9.56 -7.39
CA SER A 230 3.03 -10.55 -6.37
C SER A 230 4.18 -11.49 -6.02
N ALA A 231 4.97 -11.95 -7.00
CA ALA A 231 6.12 -12.82 -6.74
C ALA A 231 7.11 -12.21 -5.74
N VAL A 232 7.45 -10.92 -5.88
CA VAL A 232 8.31 -10.21 -4.94
C VAL A 232 7.67 -10.12 -3.55
N ILE A 233 6.36 -9.83 -3.46
CA ILE A 233 5.64 -9.75 -2.17
C ILE A 233 5.68 -11.10 -1.44
N PHE A 234 5.42 -12.21 -2.13
CA PHE A 234 5.49 -13.56 -1.56
C PHE A 234 6.89 -13.90 -1.10
N PHE A 235 7.90 -13.55 -1.90
CA PHE A 235 9.30 -13.78 -1.55
C PHE A 235 9.72 -12.98 -0.31
N VAL A 236 9.39 -11.69 -0.23
CA VAL A 236 9.69 -10.85 0.95
C VAL A 236 8.94 -11.37 2.18
N ALA A 237 7.66 -11.72 2.06
CA ALA A 237 6.89 -12.30 3.15
C ALA A 237 7.51 -13.61 3.65
N TYR A 238 7.96 -14.49 2.75
CA TYR A 238 8.70 -15.70 3.09
C TYR A 238 9.97 -15.39 3.91
N LEU A 239 10.81 -14.46 3.43
CA LEU A 239 12.06 -14.09 4.11
C LEU A 239 11.80 -13.55 5.52
N VAL A 240 10.85 -12.63 5.66
CA VAL A 240 10.49 -12.04 6.96
C VAL A 240 9.98 -13.12 7.91
N LEU A 241 9.06 -13.99 7.46
CA LEU A 241 8.48 -15.03 8.31
C LEU A 241 9.51 -16.07 8.75
N ILE A 242 10.43 -16.50 7.88
CA ILE A 242 11.53 -17.38 8.23
C ILE A 242 12.46 -16.71 9.24
N TYR A 243 12.84 -15.47 9.02
CA TYR A 243 13.71 -14.74 9.95
C TYR A 243 13.07 -14.57 11.33
N VAL A 244 11.81 -14.14 11.38
CA VAL A 244 11.08 -13.94 12.65
C VAL A 244 10.96 -15.26 13.42
N SER A 245 10.70 -16.36 12.72
CA SER A 245 10.49 -17.68 13.34
C SER A 245 11.81 -18.32 13.80
N THR A 246 12.89 -18.18 13.02
CA THR A 246 14.18 -18.84 13.32
C THR A 246 15.09 -17.99 14.18
N ARG A 247 14.95 -16.67 14.14
CA ARG A 247 15.86 -15.66 14.74
C ARG A 247 17.32 -15.80 14.27
N LYS A 248 17.55 -16.49 13.15
CA LYS A 248 18.90 -16.73 12.59
C LYS A 248 19.11 -15.90 11.33
N PRO A 249 20.01 -14.89 11.33
CA PRO A 249 20.24 -14.04 10.15
C PRO A 249 20.82 -14.81 8.97
N ALA A 250 21.46 -15.96 9.20
CA ALA A 250 21.99 -16.82 8.15
C ALA A 250 20.90 -17.25 7.13
N TYR A 251 19.67 -17.56 7.59
CA TYR A 251 18.58 -17.90 6.68
C TYR A 251 18.14 -16.71 5.82
N LEU A 252 18.19 -15.51 6.37
CA LEU A 252 17.91 -14.28 5.63
C LEU A 252 18.95 -14.06 4.53
N CYS A 253 20.24 -14.17 4.87
CA CYS A 253 21.34 -14.03 3.91
C CYS A 253 21.28 -15.08 2.80
N ILE A 254 21.05 -16.37 3.14
CA ILE A 254 20.90 -17.45 2.16
C ILE A 254 19.67 -17.21 1.29
N GLY A 255 18.55 -16.77 1.87
CA GLY A 255 17.34 -16.46 1.13
C GLY A 255 17.55 -15.31 0.15
N ILE A 256 18.18 -14.21 0.56
CA ILE A 256 18.52 -13.08 -0.32
C ILE A 256 19.45 -13.56 -1.46
N ALA A 257 20.49 -14.30 -1.15
CA ALA A 257 21.42 -14.85 -2.15
C ALA A 257 20.68 -15.75 -3.16
N GLY A 258 19.83 -16.67 -2.67
CA GLY A 258 19.00 -17.53 -3.51
C GLY A 258 18.00 -16.76 -4.37
N GLY A 259 17.36 -15.74 -3.81
CA GLY A 259 16.46 -14.85 -4.54
C GLY A 259 17.16 -14.06 -5.63
N THR A 260 18.35 -13.53 -5.33
CA THR A 260 19.17 -12.83 -6.33
C THR A 260 19.60 -13.78 -7.47
N ALA A 261 20.04 -14.99 -7.15
CA ALA A 261 20.36 -16.00 -8.15
C ALA A 261 19.13 -16.35 -9.00
N GLY A 262 17.96 -16.55 -8.35
CA GLY A 262 16.69 -16.79 -9.06
C GLY A 262 16.28 -15.63 -9.96
N ALA A 263 16.48 -14.38 -9.54
CA ALA A 263 16.19 -13.20 -10.34
C ALA A 263 17.10 -13.12 -11.58
N VAL A 264 18.41 -13.44 -11.44
CA VAL A 264 19.34 -13.51 -12.57
C VAL A 264 18.93 -14.60 -13.56
N VAL A 265 18.56 -15.78 -13.09
CA VAL A 265 18.06 -16.86 -13.93
C VAL A 265 16.77 -16.43 -14.65
N ALA A 266 15.83 -15.82 -13.92
CA ALA A 266 14.58 -15.31 -14.51
C ALA A 266 14.83 -14.24 -15.58
N TYR A 267 15.81 -13.37 -15.39
CA TYR A 267 16.21 -12.37 -16.38
C TYR A 267 16.69 -13.00 -17.70
N HIS A 268 17.44 -14.10 -17.62
CA HIS A 268 17.94 -14.78 -18.82
C HIS A 268 16.87 -15.63 -19.51
N LEU A 269 15.96 -16.25 -18.74
CA LEU A 269 14.95 -17.16 -19.27
C LEU A 269 13.69 -16.43 -19.79
N PHE A 270 13.28 -15.33 -19.16
CA PHE A 270 11.97 -14.72 -19.43
C PHE A 270 12.10 -13.32 -20.06
N GLY A 271 11.60 -13.17 -21.30
CA GLY A 271 11.60 -11.91 -22.04
C GLY A 271 10.88 -10.77 -21.30
N HIS A 272 9.73 -11.06 -20.65
CA HIS A 272 8.99 -10.05 -19.89
C HIS A 272 9.75 -9.53 -18.66
N VAL A 273 10.65 -10.32 -18.07
CA VAL A 273 11.52 -9.87 -16.97
C VAL A 273 12.55 -8.90 -17.52
N ARG A 274 13.16 -9.21 -18.68
CA ARG A 274 14.11 -8.32 -19.37
C ARG A 274 13.47 -6.98 -19.74
N GLN A 275 12.25 -6.99 -20.27
CA GLN A 275 11.51 -5.78 -20.61
C GLN A 275 11.33 -4.87 -19.38
N ARG A 276 10.89 -5.42 -18.24
CA ARG A 276 10.73 -4.66 -17.01
C ARG A 276 12.05 -4.13 -16.45
N VAL A 277 13.13 -4.91 -16.54
CA VAL A 277 14.49 -4.45 -16.13
C VAL A 277 14.98 -3.35 -17.07
N SER A 278 14.76 -3.45 -18.39
CA SER A 278 15.10 -2.41 -19.36
C SER A 278 14.35 -1.11 -19.06
N ALA A 279 13.03 -1.19 -18.87
CA ALA A 279 12.20 -0.03 -18.53
C ALA A 279 12.58 0.61 -17.18
N TRP A 280 13.03 -0.18 -16.22
CA TRP A 280 13.53 0.34 -14.94
C TRP A 280 14.90 1.00 -15.07
N LYS A 281 15.80 0.42 -15.89
CA LYS A 281 17.19 0.87 -16.01
C LYS A 281 17.31 2.14 -16.85
N ASP A 282 16.60 2.21 -17.96
CA ASP A 282 16.53 3.37 -18.83
C ASP A 282 15.12 3.51 -19.45
N PRO A 283 14.18 4.11 -18.70
CA PRO A 283 12.81 4.27 -19.18
C PRO A 283 12.70 5.19 -20.38
N MET A 284 13.66 6.12 -20.57
CA MET A 284 13.67 7.04 -21.70
C MET A 284 14.00 6.32 -23.01
N ALA A 285 14.92 5.36 -23.01
CA ALA A 285 15.27 4.57 -24.19
C ALA A 285 14.09 3.73 -24.71
N VAL A 286 13.14 3.37 -23.84
CA VAL A 286 11.94 2.58 -24.19
C VAL A 286 10.64 3.37 -24.00
N TYR A 287 10.71 4.69 -24.18
CA TYR A 287 9.61 5.63 -23.93
C TYR A 287 8.31 5.28 -24.69
N GLN A 288 8.42 4.82 -25.95
CA GLN A 288 7.25 4.51 -26.78
C GLN A 288 6.51 3.23 -26.37
N ASN A 289 7.10 2.42 -25.47
CA ASN A 289 6.59 1.12 -25.05
C ASN A 289 6.42 1.06 -23.51
N GLU A 290 7.18 0.16 -22.88
CA GLU A 290 7.06 -0.13 -21.45
C GLU A 290 7.53 1.01 -20.54
N GLY A 291 8.37 1.93 -21.05
CA GLY A 291 8.89 3.08 -20.32
C GLY A 291 7.90 4.24 -20.17
N TYR A 292 6.86 4.32 -21.02
CA TYR A 292 5.96 5.48 -21.09
C TYR A 292 5.37 5.89 -19.75
N GLN A 293 4.81 4.93 -19.01
CA GLN A 293 4.20 5.19 -17.71
C GLN A 293 5.21 5.72 -16.69
N ILE A 294 6.40 5.13 -16.65
CA ILE A 294 7.47 5.52 -15.73
C ILE A 294 7.96 6.94 -16.07
N VAL A 295 8.16 7.24 -17.34
CA VAL A 295 8.63 8.55 -17.79
C VAL A 295 7.61 9.64 -17.49
N GLN A 296 6.32 9.42 -17.76
CA GLN A 296 5.26 10.36 -17.39
C GLN A 296 5.20 10.60 -15.87
N SER A 297 5.38 9.54 -15.09
CA SER A 297 5.49 9.63 -13.64
C SER A 297 6.69 10.48 -13.19
N LEU A 298 7.86 10.28 -13.80
CA LEU A 298 9.07 11.06 -13.51
C LEU A 298 8.91 12.54 -13.90
N PHE A 299 8.27 12.81 -15.04
CA PHE A 299 7.97 14.18 -15.47
C PHE A 299 7.03 14.88 -14.46
N ALA A 300 5.99 14.20 -14.00
CA ALA A 300 5.09 14.74 -12.99
C ALA A 300 5.83 15.07 -11.69
N ILE A 301 6.68 14.16 -11.19
CA ILE A 301 7.51 14.39 -10.00
C ILE A 301 8.45 15.59 -10.22
N GLY A 302 9.10 15.66 -11.38
CA GLY A 302 10.00 16.77 -11.74
C GLY A 302 9.27 18.10 -11.84
N THR A 303 8.07 18.12 -12.43
CA THR A 303 7.23 19.32 -12.56
C THR A 303 6.79 19.86 -11.20
N GLY A 304 6.43 18.98 -10.26
CA GLY A 304 6.03 19.38 -8.90
C GLY A 304 7.17 19.97 -8.09
N GLY A 305 8.42 19.55 -8.34
CA GLY A 305 9.58 20.02 -7.57
C GLY A 305 9.42 19.77 -6.07
N TRP A 306 10.02 20.65 -5.25
CA TRP A 306 10.01 20.50 -3.79
C TRP A 306 8.69 20.91 -3.14
N PHE A 307 8.02 21.96 -3.66
CA PHE A 307 6.86 22.59 -3.03
C PHE A 307 5.52 22.24 -3.68
N GLY A 308 5.53 21.53 -4.79
CA GLY A 308 4.35 21.23 -5.58
C GLY A 308 3.85 22.39 -6.43
N MET A 309 3.05 22.07 -7.43
CA MET A 309 2.35 23.08 -8.23
C MET A 309 1.16 23.71 -7.46
N GLY A 310 0.65 23.02 -6.47
CA GLY A 310 -0.59 23.31 -5.74
C GLY A 310 -1.70 22.35 -6.13
N LEU A 311 -2.58 22.05 -5.18
CA LEU A 311 -3.71 21.14 -5.38
C LEU A 311 -4.63 21.67 -6.50
N CYS A 312 -5.00 20.83 -7.45
CA CYS A 312 -5.73 21.17 -8.67
C CYS A 312 -5.00 22.15 -9.63
N GLN A 313 -3.67 22.26 -9.57
CA GLN A 313 -2.87 23.04 -10.49
C GLN A 313 -2.00 22.18 -11.41
N GLY A 314 -1.79 20.91 -11.06
CA GLY A 314 -1.09 19.93 -11.89
C GLY A 314 -1.98 19.35 -13.00
N SER A 315 -1.39 18.45 -13.78
CA SER A 315 -2.08 17.67 -14.82
C SER A 315 -1.84 16.17 -14.64
N PRO A 316 -2.11 15.61 -13.45
CA PRO A 316 -1.80 14.22 -13.14
C PRO A 316 -2.58 13.22 -14.01
N GLU A 317 -3.67 13.64 -14.64
CA GLU A 317 -4.44 12.85 -15.61
C GLU A 317 -3.63 12.44 -16.85
N LYS A 318 -2.49 13.10 -17.14
CA LYS A 318 -1.56 12.71 -18.20
C LYS A 318 -0.77 11.45 -17.89
N ILE A 319 -0.68 11.07 -16.60
CA ILE A 319 0.00 9.85 -16.17
C ILE A 319 -0.96 8.67 -16.39
N PRO A 320 -0.59 7.68 -17.21
CA PRO A 320 -1.43 6.49 -17.39
C PRO A 320 -1.65 5.76 -16.06
N VAL A 321 -2.88 5.31 -15.83
CA VAL A 321 -3.26 4.53 -14.62
C VAL A 321 -2.95 5.28 -13.30
N VAL A 322 -2.97 6.61 -13.31
CA VAL A 322 -2.63 7.47 -12.16
C VAL A 322 -3.46 7.14 -10.90
N LYS A 323 -4.74 6.78 -11.07
CA LYS A 323 -5.64 6.47 -9.94
C LYS A 323 -5.26 5.22 -9.16
N ASN A 324 -4.45 4.32 -9.75
CA ASN A 324 -4.05 3.05 -9.16
C ASN A 324 -2.55 3.05 -8.82
N ASP A 325 -1.69 2.93 -9.84
CA ASP A 325 -0.27 2.62 -9.64
C ASP A 325 0.60 3.86 -9.44
N PHE A 326 0.19 5.01 -9.99
CA PHE A 326 1.00 6.23 -10.00
C PHE A 326 0.40 7.40 -9.21
N ILE A 327 -0.49 7.13 -8.25
CA ILE A 327 -1.08 8.17 -7.40
C ILE A 327 -0.03 8.94 -6.59
N PHE A 328 1.09 8.30 -6.24
CA PHE A 328 2.21 8.94 -5.56
C PHE A 328 2.87 10.02 -6.42
N SER A 329 2.96 9.82 -7.73
CA SER A 329 3.48 10.83 -8.66
C SER A 329 2.58 12.05 -8.77
N ALA A 330 1.24 11.82 -8.73
CA ALA A 330 0.27 12.90 -8.64
C ALA A 330 0.40 13.71 -7.34
N ILE A 331 0.66 13.03 -6.20
CA ILE A 331 0.97 13.69 -4.93
C ILE A 331 2.23 14.54 -5.05
N CYS A 332 3.29 14.02 -5.66
CA CYS A 332 4.53 14.78 -5.87
C CYS A 332 4.31 16.00 -6.77
N GLU A 333 3.52 15.85 -7.85
CA GLU A 333 3.24 16.94 -8.78
C GLU A 333 2.47 18.09 -8.10
N GLU A 334 1.38 17.78 -7.40
CA GLU A 334 0.50 18.81 -6.84
C GLU A 334 0.94 19.27 -5.43
N LEU A 335 1.39 18.37 -4.56
CA LEU A 335 1.74 18.69 -3.17
C LEU A 335 3.25 18.80 -2.90
N GLY A 336 4.08 18.35 -3.86
CA GLY A 336 5.52 18.50 -3.82
C GLY A 336 6.30 17.37 -3.17
N GLY A 337 7.61 17.35 -3.46
CA GLY A 337 8.54 16.32 -2.96
C GLY A 337 8.67 16.29 -1.45
N ILE A 338 8.69 17.45 -0.79
CA ILE A 338 8.77 17.52 0.69
C ILE A 338 7.53 16.87 1.32
N PHE A 339 6.33 17.17 0.81
CA PHE A 339 5.09 16.54 1.29
C PHE A 339 5.13 15.02 1.11
N ALA A 340 5.57 14.54 -0.06
CA ALA A 340 5.68 13.12 -0.38
C ALA A 340 6.68 12.40 0.54
N ILE A 341 7.83 13.01 0.84
CA ILE A 341 8.81 12.49 1.80
C ILE A 341 8.20 12.43 3.20
N CYS A 342 7.59 13.51 3.68
CA CYS A 342 6.94 13.55 4.99
C CYS A 342 5.88 12.46 5.13
N ARG A 343 5.02 12.29 4.09
CA ARG A 343 4.04 11.21 4.03
C ARG A 343 4.69 9.82 4.16
N SER A 344 5.78 9.59 3.43
CA SER A 344 6.48 8.31 3.45
C SER A 344 7.14 8.01 4.79
N LEU A 345 7.56 9.03 5.53
CA LEU A 345 8.12 8.88 6.88
C LEU A 345 7.06 8.57 7.95
N CYS A 346 5.77 8.74 7.66
CA CYS A 346 4.66 8.39 8.55
C CYS A 346 4.20 6.92 8.42
N VAL A 347 4.76 6.16 7.49
CA VAL A 347 4.50 4.72 7.28
C VAL A 347 5.42 3.90 8.16
#